data_6c8a58acb0cda737bc28d25c6866e88d
#
_entry.id   6c8a58acb0cda737bc28d25c6866e88d
#
_cell.length_a   1.000
_cell.length_b   1.000
_cell.length_c   1.000
_cell.angle_alpha   90.00
_cell.angle_beta   90.00
_cell.angle_gamma   90.00
#
_symmetry.space_group_name_H-M   'P 1'
#
loop_
_entity.id
_entity.type
_entity.pdbx_description
1 polymer ?
#
loop_
_entity_poly.entity_id
_entity_poly.type
_entity_poly.pdbx_seq_one_letter_code
_entity_poly.pdbx_strand_id
1 'polypeptide(L)'
;MHRTSLALLAAAAIALPIAAGCSKGSDQSAQSGATSAPSGMAAATPLGDPRRGQQLFSANCSTCHGKTGREGGIGPSLTDEKSRKDGPATILWIHNPQPPMPKLWPSPLNDKDVADVAAYVQTL
;
A
#
# COMPACT_ATOMS: atom_id res chain seq x y z
N MET A 1 -43.82 6.70 -25.83
CA MET A 1 -43.58 6.04 -27.14
C MET A 1 -42.54 4.96 -26.92
N HIS A 2 -43.04 3.76 -27.08
CA HIS A 2 -42.40 2.48 -26.87
C HIS A 2 -41.30 2.21 -27.89
N ARG A 3 -40.22 1.57 -27.46
CA ARG A 3 -39.56 0.55 -28.28
C ARG A 3 -38.78 -0.42 -27.41
N THR A 4 -39.47 -1.49 -27.07
CA THR A 4 -38.89 -2.80 -26.71
C THR A 4 -38.12 -3.34 -27.90
N SER A 5 -36.94 -3.85 -27.66
CA SER A 5 -36.26 -4.78 -28.55
C SER A 5 -35.67 -5.91 -27.72
N LEU A 6 -36.34 -7.02 -27.84
CA LEU A 6 -36.02 -8.37 -27.38
C LEU A 6 -35.21 -9.08 -28.50
N ALA A 7 -34.06 -9.63 -28.22
CA ALA A 7 -33.39 -10.66 -29.02
C ALA A 7 -32.34 -11.34 -28.15
N LEU A 8 -32.64 -12.52 -27.71
CA LEU A 8 -32.30 -13.87 -28.15
C LEU A 8 -30.87 -14.34 -27.91
N LEU A 9 -30.77 -15.19 -26.90
CA LEU A 9 -30.12 -16.51 -26.76
C LEU A 9 -29.01 -16.87 -27.74
N ALA A 10 -27.83 -17.18 -27.23
CA ALA A 10 -27.02 -18.29 -27.72
C ALA A 10 -26.22 -18.89 -26.55
N ALA A 11 -26.65 -20.10 -26.16
CA ALA A 11 -25.90 -20.98 -25.28
C ALA A 11 -24.81 -21.69 -26.08
N ALA A 12 -23.60 -21.68 -25.60
CA ALA A 12 -22.55 -22.58 -26.06
C ALA A 12 -21.92 -23.24 -24.86
N ALA A 13 -22.32 -24.47 -24.63
CA ALA A 13 -21.65 -25.39 -23.71
C ALA A 13 -20.39 -25.94 -24.38
N ILE A 14 -19.24 -25.81 -23.73
CA ILE A 14 -18.05 -26.58 -24.11
C ILE A 14 -17.55 -27.31 -22.86
N ALA A 15 -17.47 -28.62 -23.01
CA ALA A 15 -17.13 -29.62 -22.03
C ALA A 15 -15.64 -29.64 -21.66
N LEU A 16 -15.38 -30.18 -20.46
CA LEU A 16 -14.08 -30.51 -19.82
C LEU A 16 -13.16 -31.39 -20.71
N PRO A 17 -11.84 -31.45 -20.33
CA PRO A 17 -11.44 -32.62 -19.59
C PRO A 17 -10.61 -32.37 -18.33
N ILE A 18 -10.86 -33.23 -17.37
CA ILE A 18 -10.13 -33.47 -16.13
C ILE A 18 -8.80 -34.13 -16.49
N ALA A 19 -7.69 -33.57 -16.04
CA ALA A 19 -6.41 -34.27 -15.94
C ALA A 19 -5.94 -34.26 -14.50
N ALA A 20 -6.13 -35.34 -13.81
CA ALA A 20 -5.53 -35.66 -12.54
C ALA A 20 -4.01 -35.90 -12.74
N GLY A 21 -3.19 -35.12 -12.06
CA GLY A 21 -1.76 -35.32 -11.97
C GLY A 21 -1.32 -35.21 -10.51
N CYS A 22 -1.40 -36.34 -9.78
CA CYS A 22 -0.69 -36.51 -8.52
C CYS A 22 0.81 -36.68 -8.86
N SER A 23 1.64 -35.79 -8.35
CA SER A 23 3.07 -36.06 -8.19
C SER A 23 3.46 -35.80 -6.74
N LYS A 24 3.67 -36.90 -6.06
CA LYS A 24 4.27 -37.08 -4.75
C LYS A 24 5.78 -37.19 -4.98
N GLY A 25 6.57 -36.51 -4.22
CA GLY A 25 8.04 -36.60 -4.22
C GLY A 25 8.58 -35.34 -3.57
N SER A 26 9.07 -35.39 -2.50
CA SER A 26 10.17 -35.98 -1.73
C SER A 26 11.04 -34.86 -1.21
N ASP A 27 11.23 -34.92 0.09
CA ASP A 27 12.26 -34.25 0.87
C ASP A 27 13.58 -34.03 0.12
N GLN A 28 14.11 -32.79 0.22
CA GLN A 28 15.53 -32.63 0.17
C GLN A 28 16.00 -31.54 1.10
N SER A 29 16.63 -32.04 2.14
CA SER A 29 17.41 -31.35 3.15
C SER A 29 18.48 -30.42 2.59
N ALA A 30 18.68 -29.34 3.34
CA ALA A 30 19.98 -28.70 3.61
C ALA A 30 20.93 -28.48 2.44
N GLN A 31 21.09 -27.22 2.05
CA GLN A 31 22.39 -26.73 1.62
C GLN A 31 22.67 -25.35 2.19
N SER A 32 23.46 -25.34 3.22
CA SER A 32 24.19 -24.18 3.71
C SER A 32 25.05 -23.64 2.58
N GLY A 33 24.65 -22.51 2.02
CA GLY A 33 25.48 -21.72 1.12
C GLY A 33 25.69 -20.36 1.78
N ALA A 34 26.72 -20.27 2.60
CA ALA A 34 27.24 -19.00 3.05
C ALA A 34 27.79 -18.26 1.84
N THR A 35 27.10 -17.28 1.33
CA THR A 35 27.66 -16.30 0.42
C THR A 35 27.60 -14.95 1.09
N SER A 36 28.78 -14.44 1.34
CA SER A 36 29.14 -13.19 1.97
C SER A 36 28.22 -12.04 1.55
N ALA A 37 27.54 -11.46 2.52
CA ALA A 37 26.92 -10.17 2.38
C ALA A 37 28.02 -9.10 2.20
N PRO A 38 27.91 -8.16 1.26
CA PRO A 38 28.70 -6.96 1.33
C PRO A 38 28.18 -6.13 2.51
N SER A 39 29.04 -6.00 3.50
CA SER A 39 28.89 -5.02 4.57
C SER A 39 28.80 -3.64 3.96
N GLY A 40 27.78 -2.92 4.36
CA GLY A 40 27.77 -1.48 4.21
C GLY A 40 26.57 -0.94 3.46
N MET A 41 25.45 -0.98 4.09
CA MET A 41 24.42 0.06 4.17
C MET A 41 23.43 -0.48 5.20
N ALA A 42 23.26 0.28 6.29
CA ALA A 42 22.14 0.04 7.18
C ALA A 42 20.89 -0.05 6.29
N ALA A 43 20.37 -1.24 6.10
CA ALA A 43 19.11 -1.43 5.41
C ALA A 43 18.08 -0.65 6.23
N ALA A 44 17.70 0.51 5.75
CA ALA A 44 16.53 1.20 6.26
C ALA A 44 15.43 0.15 6.26
N THR A 45 14.89 -0.16 7.43
CA THR A 45 13.74 -1.05 7.57
C THR A 45 12.74 -0.55 6.52
N PRO A 46 12.28 -1.41 5.59
CA PRO A 46 11.35 -0.93 4.58
C PRO A 46 10.18 -0.31 5.33
N LEU A 47 9.94 0.97 5.11
CA LEU A 47 8.67 1.61 5.48
C LEU A 47 7.56 0.72 4.90
N GLY A 48 6.32 0.91 5.23
CA GLY A 48 5.23 0.12 4.68
C GLY A 48 5.14 0.12 3.14
N ASP A 49 4.04 -0.37 2.64
CA ASP A 49 3.71 -0.41 1.20
C ASP A 49 3.18 0.97 0.74
N PRO A 50 3.89 1.71 -0.13
CA PRO A 50 3.45 3.02 -0.59
C PRO A 50 2.18 2.98 -1.45
N ARG A 51 1.86 1.86 -2.13
CA ARG A 51 0.62 1.74 -2.90
C ARG A 51 -0.59 1.66 -1.99
N ARG A 52 -0.50 0.84 -0.94
CA ARG A 52 -1.52 0.80 0.09
C ARG A 52 -1.58 2.11 0.85
N GLY A 53 -0.44 2.72 1.12
CA GLY A 53 -0.33 4.05 1.73
C GLY A 53 -1.07 5.13 0.94
N GLN A 54 -1.00 5.12 -0.39
CA GLN A 54 -1.74 6.03 -1.24
C GLN A 54 -3.26 5.89 -1.08
N GLN A 55 -3.76 4.66 -0.98
CA GLN A 55 -5.19 4.41 -0.75
C GLN A 55 -5.63 4.93 0.62
N LEU A 56 -4.86 4.65 1.66
CA LEU A 56 -5.12 5.14 3.02
C LEU A 56 -5.04 6.65 3.10
N PHE A 57 -4.07 7.27 2.43
CA PHE A 57 -3.92 8.70 2.31
C PHE A 57 -5.15 9.34 1.67
N SER A 58 -5.61 8.78 0.56
CA SER A 58 -6.80 9.25 -0.14
C SER A 58 -8.04 9.23 0.75
N ALA A 59 -8.17 8.22 1.60
CA ALA A 59 -9.32 8.06 2.49
C ALA A 59 -9.28 8.95 3.74
N ASN A 60 -8.08 9.26 4.27
CA ASN A 60 -7.94 9.85 5.60
C ASN A 60 -7.21 11.21 5.63
N CYS A 61 -6.42 11.51 4.61
CA CYS A 61 -5.51 12.67 4.62
C CYS A 61 -5.84 13.70 3.54
N SER A 62 -6.46 13.26 2.44
CA SER A 62 -6.68 14.07 1.24
C SER A 62 -7.54 15.31 1.47
N THR A 63 -8.48 15.26 2.41
CA THR A 63 -9.35 16.40 2.75
C THR A 63 -8.55 17.62 3.18
N CYS A 64 -7.43 17.42 3.86
CA CYS A 64 -6.59 18.51 4.36
C CYS A 64 -5.35 18.75 3.48
N HIS A 65 -4.71 17.69 2.99
CA HIS A 65 -3.43 17.79 2.28
C HIS A 65 -3.56 17.78 0.75
N GLY A 66 -4.80 17.76 0.23
CA GLY A 66 -5.06 17.65 -1.20
C GLY A 66 -5.09 16.20 -1.69
N LYS A 67 -5.63 15.99 -2.86
CA LYS A 67 -5.96 14.67 -3.40
C LYS A 67 -4.77 13.70 -3.44
N THR A 68 -3.60 14.22 -3.78
CA THR A 68 -2.37 13.42 -3.86
C THR A 68 -1.34 13.77 -2.79
N GLY A 69 -1.64 14.76 -1.94
CA GLY A 69 -0.71 15.30 -0.95
C GLY A 69 0.21 16.40 -1.51
N ARG A 70 0.21 16.63 -2.81
CA ARG A 70 1.05 17.65 -3.46
C ARG A 70 0.39 19.02 -3.51
N GLU A 71 -0.92 19.05 -3.48
CA GLU A 71 -1.71 20.26 -3.66
C GLU A 71 -1.76 21.13 -2.41
N GLY A 72 -1.74 20.50 -1.24
CA GLY A 72 -2.03 21.20 0.01
C GLY A 72 -3.53 21.54 0.13
N GLY A 73 -3.84 22.42 1.04
CA GLY A 73 -5.22 22.87 1.33
C GLY A 73 -5.32 23.43 2.74
N ILE A 74 -6.16 22.86 3.60
CA ILE A 74 -6.20 23.18 5.04
C ILE A 74 -4.84 22.83 5.69
N GLY A 75 -4.27 21.69 5.29
CA GLY A 75 -2.91 21.29 5.62
C GLY A 75 -1.92 21.69 4.53
N PRO A 76 -0.61 21.67 4.83
CA PRO A 76 0.42 21.99 3.86
C PRO A 76 0.53 20.94 2.76
N SER A 77 1.10 21.33 1.60
CA SER A 77 1.63 20.39 0.63
C SER A 77 2.71 19.52 1.25
N LEU A 78 2.70 18.24 0.92
CA LEU A 78 3.67 17.25 1.36
C LEU A 78 4.73 16.95 0.28
N THR A 79 4.78 17.77 -0.78
CA THR A 79 5.86 17.69 -1.76
C THR A 79 7.21 17.86 -1.07
N ASP A 80 8.14 16.99 -1.39
CA ASP A 80 9.49 16.95 -0.78
C ASP A 80 9.49 16.75 0.74
N GLU A 81 8.45 16.13 1.32
CA GLU A 81 8.38 15.91 2.76
C GLU A 81 9.58 15.12 3.28
N LYS A 82 10.11 14.18 2.49
CA LYS A 82 11.30 13.41 2.86
C LYS A 82 12.54 14.25 3.15
N SER A 83 12.63 15.46 2.61
CA SER A 83 13.71 16.39 2.91
C SER A 83 13.53 17.09 4.26
N ARG A 84 12.31 17.13 4.77
CA ARG A 84 11.94 17.74 6.06
C ARG A 84 11.78 16.72 7.18
N LYS A 85 11.21 15.56 6.85
CA LYS A 85 11.00 14.44 7.76
C LYS A 85 11.26 13.14 7.01
N ASP A 86 12.18 12.33 7.53
CA ASP A 86 12.34 10.96 7.06
C ASP A 86 11.13 10.08 7.42
N GLY A 87 11.15 8.83 6.99
CA GLY A 87 10.05 7.91 7.23
C GLY A 87 9.73 7.71 8.71
N PRO A 88 10.69 7.41 9.58
CA PRO A 88 10.48 7.32 11.02
C PRO A 88 9.88 8.59 11.63
N ALA A 89 10.39 9.76 11.27
CA ALA A 89 9.87 11.03 11.75
C ALA A 89 8.43 11.29 11.24
N THR A 90 8.12 10.88 10.03
CA THR A 90 6.76 10.96 9.49
C THR A 90 5.80 10.06 10.27
N ILE A 91 6.21 8.84 10.62
CA ILE A 91 5.42 7.92 11.47
C ILE A 91 5.15 8.57 12.84
N LEU A 92 6.19 9.09 13.49
CA LEU A 92 6.04 9.75 14.79
C LEU A 92 5.11 10.96 14.73
N TRP A 93 5.16 11.72 13.63
CA TRP A 93 4.26 12.85 13.42
C TRP A 93 2.81 12.42 13.28
N ILE A 94 2.53 11.34 12.53
CA ILE A 94 1.16 10.82 12.37
C ILE A 94 0.63 10.24 13.69
N HIS A 95 1.49 9.63 14.50
CA HIS A 95 1.11 9.12 15.83
C HIS A 95 0.77 10.26 16.81
N ASN A 96 1.47 11.39 16.71
CA ASN A 96 1.33 12.51 17.62
C ASN A 96 1.31 13.85 16.88
N PRO A 97 0.26 14.11 16.09
CA PRO A 97 0.18 15.33 15.29
C PRO A 97 -0.03 16.57 16.14
N GLN A 98 0.38 17.72 15.60
CA GLN A 98 0.03 19.01 16.18
C GLN A 98 -1.25 19.57 15.55
N PRO A 99 -2.09 20.26 16.32
CA PRO A 99 -3.26 20.93 15.76
C PRO A 99 -2.87 21.89 14.62
N PRO A 100 -3.70 22.00 13.56
CA PRO A 100 -5.04 21.48 13.41
C PRO A 100 -5.16 20.05 12.85
N MET A 101 -4.03 19.34 12.66
CA MET A 101 -4.08 17.96 12.15
C MET A 101 -4.75 17.04 13.18
N PRO A 102 -5.79 16.28 12.78
CA PRO A 102 -6.47 15.36 13.69
C PRO A 102 -5.62 14.14 14.02
N LYS A 103 -5.84 13.59 15.21
CA LYS A 103 -5.18 12.34 15.61
C LYS A 103 -5.92 11.16 14.99
N LEU A 104 -5.24 10.43 14.10
CA LEU A 104 -5.80 9.29 13.37
C LEU A 104 -5.28 7.93 13.89
N TRP A 105 -4.29 7.93 14.77
CA TRP A 105 -3.75 6.74 15.41
C TRP A 105 -4.21 6.68 16.88
N PRO A 106 -4.53 5.51 17.45
CA PRO A 106 -4.51 4.17 16.85
C PRO A 106 -5.76 3.80 16.04
N SER A 107 -6.71 4.71 15.90
CA SER A 107 -7.92 4.52 15.12
C SER A 107 -8.28 5.84 14.42
N PRO A 108 -8.64 5.79 13.11
CA PRO A 108 -8.88 4.62 12.25
C PRO A 108 -7.62 3.94 11.69
N LEU A 109 -6.41 4.45 11.92
CA LEU A 109 -5.16 3.90 11.41
C LEU A 109 -4.40 3.15 12.49
N ASN A 110 -4.05 1.89 12.24
CA ASN A 110 -3.13 1.12 13.08
C ASN A 110 -1.66 1.38 12.68
N ASP A 111 -0.69 0.77 13.40
CA ASP A 111 0.74 0.99 13.16
C ASP A 111 1.17 0.65 11.74
N LYS A 112 0.63 -0.44 11.15
CA LYS A 112 0.92 -0.81 9.78
C LYS A 112 0.36 0.22 8.80
N ASP A 113 -0.84 0.70 9.02
CA ASP A 113 -1.47 1.72 8.18
C ASP A 113 -0.66 3.01 8.20
N VAL A 114 -0.19 3.42 9.36
CA VAL A 114 0.67 4.60 9.52
C VAL A 114 2.01 4.42 8.78
N ALA A 115 2.62 3.23 8.89
CA ALA A 115 3.85 2.92 8.16
C ALA A 115 3.65 2.96 6.63
N ASP A 116 2.52 2.43 6.15
CA ASP A 116 2.18 2.45 4.73
C ASP A 116 1.94 3.90 4.24
N VAL A 117 1.21 4.72 5.00
CA VAL A 117 1.00 6.14 4.69
C VAL A 117 2.33 6.90 4.69
N ALA A 118 3.19 6.67 5.68
CA ALA A 118 4.50 7.29 5.72
C ALA A 118 5.34 6.91 4.49
N ALA A 119 5.32 5.63 4.07
CA ALA A 119 5.99 5.17 2.86
C ALA A 119 5.50 5.93 1.62
N TYR A 120 4.19 6.15 1.48
CA TYR A 120 3.64 6.95 0.38
C TYR A 120 4.12 8.40 0.43
N VAL A 121 4.04 9.05 1.59
CA VAL A 121 4.47 10.44 1.79
C VAL A 121 5.95 10.63 1.41
N GLN A 122 6.80 9.63 1.65
CA GLN A 122 8.20 9.67 1.23
C GLN A 122 8.41 9.61 -0.29
N THR A 123 7.35 9.38 -1.08
CA THR A 123 7.40 9.40 -2.55
C THR A 123 6.97 10.75 -3.15
N LEU A 124 6.48 11.65 -2.31
CA LEU A 124 5.95 12.95 -2.75
C LEU A 124 7.06 13.98 -2.87
#